data_7c37fdcd1f59c087cf5f33f2e53c0eeb
#
_entry.id   7c37fdcd1f59c087cf5f33f2e53c0eeb
#
_cell.length_a   1.000
_cell.length_b   1.000
_cell.length_c   1.000
_cell.angle_alpha   90.00
_cell.angle_beta   90.00
_cell.angle_gamma   90.00
#
_symmetry.space_group_name_H-M   'P 1'
#
loop_
_entity.id
_entity.type
_entity.pdbx_description
1 polymer ?
#
loop_
_entity_poly.entity_id
_entity_poly.type
_entity_poly.pdbx_seq_one_letter_code
_entity_poly.pdbx_strand_id
1 'polypeptide(L)'
;MPEKTQPIHQLAALLQEGKAEPIIVPARLAPSAIYDVEYRTAVVALVFERFAKPVGPTELRKISSARLKLLQFLTLRPWLLPAVRRWSDAGKQSGFAFGHSVRIRRGFLSDSAHDDVISYLVACGRLKRFETQIVSGTSGGALMEIAKSIAEHELFASERGAIEQLADIRITNEMLEGW
;
A
#
# COMPACT_ATOMS: atom_id res chain seq x y z
N MET A 1 -37.11 15.65 -23.92
CA MET A 1 -36.25 14.63 -23.25
C MET A 1 -35.59 15.32 -22.08
N PRO A 2 -35.78 14.89 -20.82
CA PRO A 2 -35.11 15.54 -19.69
C PRO A 2 -33.61 15.17 -19.71
N GLU A 3 -32.75 16.19 -19.76
CA GLU A 3 -31.30 16.06 -19.57
C GLU A 3 -31.04 15.37 -18.25
N LYS A 4 -30.36 14.25 -18.32
CA LYS A 4 -29.81 13.59 -17.14
C LYS A 4 -28.69 14.46 -16.58
N THR A 5 -29.02 15.40 -15.72
CA THR A 5 -28.05 16.18 -14.95
C THR A 5 -27.16 15.19 -14.18
N GLN A 6 -25.86 15.23 -14.45
CA GLN A 6 -24.93 14.28 -13.83
C GLN A 6 -24.95 14.45 -12.30
N PRO A 7 -24.90 13.37 -11.51
CA PRO A 7 -24.99 13.41 -10.05
C PRO A 7 -23.98 14.36 -9.38
N ILE A 8 -22.83 14.56 -10.01
CA ILE A 8 -21.77 15.47 -9.54
C ILE A 8 -22.21 16.93 -9.54
N HIS A 9 -22.99 17.37 -10.55
CA HIS A 9 -23.50 18.75 -10.61
C HIS A 9 -24.59 19.00 -9.55
N GLN A 10 -25.39 17.99 -9.23
CA GLN A 10 -26.40 18.10 -8.17
C GLN A 10 -25.72 18.20 -6.79
N LEU A 11 -24.65 17.43 -6.55
CA LEU A 11 -23.87 17.50 -5.31
C LEU A 11 -23.19 18.85 -5.15
N ALA A 12 -22.59 19.38 -6.22
CA ALA A 12 -21.96 20.71 -6.22
C ALA A 12 -22.97 21.83 -5.92
N ALA A 13 -24.18 21.74 -6.49
CA ALA A 13 -25.25 22.71 -6.22
C ALA A 13 -25.71 22.64 -4.75
N LEU A 14 -25.88 21.46 -4.18
CA LEU A 14 -26.25 21.27 -2.77
C LEU A 14 -25.19 21.80 -1.80
N LEU A 15 -23.91 21.66 -2.13
CA LEU A 15 -22.80 22.21 -1.33
C LEU A 15 -22.76 23.75 -1.41
N GLN A 16 -23.03 24.34 -2.58
CA GLN A 16 -23.11 25.80 -2.76
C GLN A 16 -24.31 26.42 -2.04
N GLU A 17 -25.41 25.71 -1.92
CA GLU A 17 -26.61 26.18 -1.20
C GLU A 17 -26.48 26.08 0.34
N GLY A 18 -25.34 25.57 0.87
CA GLY A 18 -25.10 25.41 2.31
C GLY A 18 -26.08 24.45 3.01
N LYS A 19 -26.81 23.65 2.24
CA LYS A 19 -27.82 22.71 2.75
C LYS A 19 -27.28 21.32 3.01
N ALA A 20 -26.05 21.02 2.59
CA ALA A 20 -25.36 19.78 2.92
C ALA A 20 -24.34 20.08 4.01
N GLU A 21 -24.55 19.57 5.22
CA GLU A 21 -23.44 19.43 6.14
C GLU A 21 -22.32 18.63 5.43
N PRO A 22 -21.05 19.06 5.52
CA PRO A 22 -19.98 18.27 4.97
C PRO A 22 -20.05 16.92 5.66
N ILE A 23 -20.48 15.90 4.92
CA ILE A 23 -20.30 14.52 5.36
C ILE A 23 -18.80 14.37 5.38
N ILE A 24 -18.21 14.51 6.58
CA ILE A 24 -16.85 14.08 6.85
C ILE A 24 -16.91 12.55 6.69
N VAL A 25 -16.84 12.11 5.45
CA VAL A 25 -16.50 10.72 5.17
C VAL A 25 -15.13 10.58 5.83
N PRO A 26 -15.00 9.79 6.90
CA PRO A 26 -13.69 9.51 7.44
C PRO A 26 -12.89 9.07 6.23
N ALA A 27 -11.72 9.67 5.98
CA ALA A 27 -10.99 9.60 4.74
C ALA A 27 -10.57 8.16 4.42
N ARG A 28 -11.52 7.31 4.13
CA ARG A 28 -11.35 6.12 3.32
C ARG A 28 -11.20 6.68 1.93
N LEU A 29 -9.98 6.77 1.50
CA LEU A 29 -9.62 7.12 0.14
C LEU A 29 -10.65 6.52 -0.80
N ALA A 30 -11.22 7.36 -1.65
CA ALA A 30 -12.10 6.87 -2.69
C ALA A 30 -11.41 5.69 -3.38
N PRO A 31 -12.12 4.63 -3.77
CA PRO A 31 -11.53 3.46 -4.43
C PRO A 31 -10.57 3.83 -5.59
N SER A 32 -10.79 4.99 -6.23
CA SER A 32 -9.91 5.56 -7.23
C SER A 32 -8.50 5.88 -6.75
N ALA A 33 -8.31 6.31 -5.51
CA ALA A 33 -6.98 6.65 -5.00
C ALA A 33 -6.09 5.40 -4.84
N ILE A 34 -6.67 4.23 -4.57
CA ILE A 34 -5.93 2.97 -4.50
C ILE A 34 -5.29 2.61 -5.86
N TYR A 35 -5.79 3.13 -6.96
CA TYR A 35 -5.24 2.92 -8.30
C TYR A 35 -4.39 4.08 -8.80
N ASP A 36 -4.29 5.18 -8.03
CA ASP A 36 -3.46 6.32 -8.36
C ASP A 36 -1.98 5.97 -8.19
N VAL A 37 -1.20 6.18 -9.26
CA VAL A 37 0.24 5.81 -9.31
C VAL A 37 1.05 6.66 -8.33
N GLU A 38 0.73 7.95 -8.19
CA GLU A 38 1.47 8.86 -7.30
C GLU A 38 1.22 8.48 -5.85
N TYR A 39 -0.03 8.24 -5.50
CA TYR A 39 -0.40 7.80 -4.17
C TYR A 39 0.25 6.45 -3.81
N ARG A 40 0.20 5.48 -4.72
CA ARG A 40 0.87 4.18 -4.52
C ARG A 40 2.38 4.31 -4.44
N THR A 41 2.98 5.22 -5.20
CA THR A 41 4.41 5.53 -5.11
C THR A 41 4.77 6.01 -3.71
N ALA A 42 3.97 6.91 -3.14
CA ALA A 42 4.14 7.37 -1.78
C ALA A 42 4.05 6.23 -0.75
N VAL A 43 3.05 5.35 -0.89
CA VAL A 43 2.91 4.17 -0.01
C VAL A 43 4.08 3.21 -0.18
N VAL A 44 4.57 2.96 -1.40
CA VAL A 44 5.79 2.15 -1.64
C VAL A 44 6.99 2.78 -0.94
N ALA A 45 7.13 4.10 -1.00
CA ALA A 45 8.24 4.80 -0.35
C ALA A 45 8.22 4.61 1.17
N LEU A 46 7.05 4.76 1.82
CA LEU A 46 6.88 4.52 3.26
C LEU A 46 7.17 3.07 3.65
N VAL A 47 6.64 2.10 2.89
CA VAL A 47 6.87 0.67 3.13
C VAL A 47 8.35 0.32 2.93
N PHE A 48 8.97 0.82 1.87
CA PHE A 48 10.37 0.58 1.58
C PHE A 48 11.27 1.18 2.67
N GLU A 49 11.00 2.38 3.09
CA GLU A 49 11.72 3.05 4.17
C GLU A 49 11.70 2.23 5.47
N ARG A 50 10.54 1.72 5.84
CA ARG A 50 10.34 1.00 7.10
C ARG A 50 10.88 -0.43 7.10
N PHE A 51 10.78 -1.15 5.99
CA PHE A 51 11.03 -2.59 5.93
C PHE A 51 12.24 -3.03 5.11
N ALA A 52 12.78 -2.16 4.25
CA ALA A 52 13.97 -2.52 3.48
C ALA A 52 15.21 -2.52 4.37
N LYS A 53 16.01 -3.57 4.21
CA LYS A 53 17.24 -3.77 4.99
C LYS A 53 18.44 -3.14 4.30
N PRO A 54 19.39 -2.58 5.03
CA PRO A 54 20.64 -2.06 4.46
C PRO A 54 21.43 -3.17 3.75
N VAL A 55 22.16 -2.79 2.72
CA VAL A 55 23.04 -3.68 1.94
C VAL A 55 24.50 -3.36 2.30
N GLY A 56 25.07 -4.10 3.23
CA GLY A 56 26.44 -3.87 3.69
C GLY A 56 26.63 -2.48 4.32
N PRO A 57 27.81 -1.87 4.18
CA PRO A 57 28.09 -0.53 4.70
C PRO A 57 27.58 0.60 3.81
N THR A 58 26.79 0.30 2.78
CA THR A 58 26.27 1.27 1.84
C THR A 58 24.93 1.84 2.30
N GLU A 59 24.54 3.00 1.77
CA GLU A 59 23.21 3.57 1.98
C GLU A 59 22.11 2.81 1.20
N LEU A 60 22.49 1.83 0.37
CA LEU A 60 21.56 1.03 -0.39
C LEU A 60 20.72 0.15 0.53
N ARG A 61 19.45 0.02 0.20
CA ARG A 61 18.52 -0.84 0.91
C ARG A 61 17.89 -1.85 -0.04
N LYS A 62 17.53 -3.01 0.47
CA LYS A 62 16.87 -4.08 -0.31
C LYS A 62 15.70 -4.69 0.42
N ILE A 63 14.73 -5.16 -0.37
CA ILE A 63 13.58 -5.94 0.09
C ILE A 63 13.21 -6.96 -1.00
N SER A 64 12.68 -8.14 -0.66
CA SER A 64 12.17 -9.04 -1.68
C SER A 64 10.93 -8.45 -2.37
N SER A 65 10.79 -8.67 -3.68
CA SER A 65 9.68 -8.16 -4.47
C SER A 65 8.33 -8.65 -3.92
N ALA A 66 8.23 -9.94 -3.59
CA ALA A 66 7.01 -10.51 -3.01
C ALA A 66 6.65 -9.86 -1.66
N ARG A 67 7.65 -9.62 -0.81
CA ARG A 67 7.44 -8.96 0.48
C ARG A 67 6.99 -7.52 0.31
N LEU A 68 7.60 -6.76 -0.59
CA LEU A 68 7.21 -5.38 -0.88
C LEU A 68 5.77 -5.32 -1.39
N LYS A 69 5.42 -6.22 -2.33
CA LYS A 69 4.05 -6.32 -2.87
C LYS A 69 3.03 -6.62 -1.77
N LEU A 70 3.32 -7.59 -0.91
CA LEU A 70 2.42 -7.95 0.19
C LEU A 70 2.26 -6.81 1.20
N LEU A 71 3.36 -6.19 1.62
CA LEU A 71 3.33 -5.10 2.59
C LEU A 71 2.55 -3.89 2.04
N GLN A 72 2.79 -3.49 0.78
CA GLN A 72 2.01 -2.44 0.15
C GLN A 72 0.53 -2.80 0.06
N PHE A 73 0.22 -4.03 -0.37
CA PHE A 73 -1.15 -4.51 -0.47
C PHE A 73 -1.90 -4.41 0.87
N LEU A 74 -1.25 -4.82 1.97
CA LEU A 74 -1.82 -4.80 3.31
C LEU A 74 -1.90 -3.37 3.87
N THR A 75 -0.91 -2.54 3.61
CA THR A 75 -0.93 -1.12 4.01
C THR A 75 -2.13 -0.39 3.42
N LEU A 76 -2.45 -0.66 2.16
CA LEU A 76 -3.62 -0.09 1.49
C LEU A 76 -4.96 -0.71 1.95
N ARG A 77 -4.91 -1.77 2.77
CA ARG A 77 -6.09 -2.51 3.24
C ARG A 77 -5.99 -2.81 4.73
N PRO A 78 -5.94 -1.78 5.60
CA PRO A 78 -5.68 -1.97 7.03
C PRO A 78 -6.72 -2.87 7.72
N TRP A 79 -7.93 -2.97 7.17
CA TRP A 79 -8.96 -3.87 7.69
C TRP A 79 -8.62 -5.37 7.58
N LEU A 80 -7.58 -5.74 6.81
CA LEU A 80 -7.08 -7.11 6.73
C LEU A 80 -6.09 -7.46 7.86
N LEU A 81 -5.49 -6.47 8.50
CA LEU A 81 -4.42 -6.67 9.48
C LEU A 81 -4.83 -7.56 10.67
N PRO A 82 -6.05 -7.46 11.24
CA PRO A 82 -6.47 -8.37 12.31
C PRO A 82 -6.49 -9.84 11.86
N ALA A 83 -6.83 -10.09 10.59
CA ALA A 83 -6.82 -11.43 10.04
C ALA A 83 -5.41 -11.95 9.79
N VAL A 84 -4.52 -11.09 9.27
CA VAL A 84 -3.11 -11.41 9.05
C VAL A 84 -2.39 -11.66 10.36
N ARG A 85 -2.66 -10.89 11.41
CA ARG A 85 -2.09 -11.10 12.74
C ARG A 85 -2.49 -12.46 13.29
N ARG A 86 -3.78 -12.80 13.30
CA ARG A 86 -4.25 -14.13 13.73
C ARG A 86 -3.61 -15.26 12.96
N TRP A 87 -3.39 -15.09 11.67
CA TRP A 87 -2.69 -16.07 10.84
C TRP A 87 -1.21 -16.21 11.21
N SER A 88 -0.52 -15.08 11.46
CA SER A 88 0.86 -15.07 11.94
C SER A 88 1.02 -15.76 13.29
N ASP A 89 0.11 -15.51 14.22
CA ASP A 89 0.16 -16.03 15.59
C ASP A 89 -0.16 -17.52 15.65
N ALA A 90 -1.07 -17.98 14.80
CA ALA A 90 -1.53 -19.36 14.80
C ALA A 90 -0.55 -20.33 14.10
N GLY A 91 0.44 -19.81 13.35
CA GLY A 91 1.42 -20.62 12.64
C GLY A 91 0.82 -21.59 11.62
N LYS A 92 1.59 -22.63 11.23
CA LYS A 92 1.18 -23.61 10.20
C LYS A 92 -0.03 -24.47 10.56
N GLN A 93 -0.41 -24.52 11.84
CA GLN A 93 -1.46 -25.44 12.33
C GLN A 93 -2.88 -24.86 12.29
N SER A 94 -3.02 -23.56 12.04
CA SER A 94 -4.37 -23.04 11.96
C SER A 94 -4.92 -23.28 10.56
N GLY A 95 -5.99 -24.07 10.50
CA GLY A 95 -6.94 -24.03 9.40
C GLY A 95 -7.59 -22.65 9.33
N PHE A 96 -6.75 -21.62 9.17
CA PHE A 96 -7.19 -20.26 8.96
C PHE A 96 -8.26 -20.30 7.90
N ALA A 97 -9.45 -19.86 8.23
CA ALA A 97 -10.65 -20.07 7.45
C ALA A 97 -10.35 -19.86 5.98
N PHE A 98 -10.19 -20.95 5.27
CA PHE A 98 -9.78 -21.05 3.87
C PHE A 98 -10.45 -20.01 2.97
N GLY A 99 -11.68 -19.61 3.31
CA GLY A 99 -12.42 -18.58 2.60
C GLY A 99 -11.84 -17.14 2.70
N HIS A 100 -11.27 -16.77 3.83
CA HIS A 100 -10.65 -15.45 3.98
C HIS A 100 -9.28 -15.41 3.29
N SER A 101 -8.48 -16.46 3.43
CA SER A 101 -7.17 -16.51 2.77
C SER A 101 -7.30 -16.53 1.24
N VAL A 102 -8.27 -17.24 0.68
CA VAL A 102 -8.51 -17.29 -0.77
C VAL A 102 -8.92 -15.92 -1.33
N ARG A 103 -9.79 -15.19 -0.62
CA ARG A 103 -10.20 -13.83 -1.05
C ARG A 103 -9.04 -12.84 -1.00
N ILE A 104 -8.27 -12.87 0.08
CA ILE A 104 -7.08 -12.01 0.24
C ILE A 104 -6.07 -12.35 -0.85
N ARG A 105 -5.79 -13.64 -1.08
CA ARG A 105 -4.88 -14.11 -2.14
C ARG A 105 -5.32 -13.67 -3.53
N ARG A 106 -6.59 -13.81 -3.87
CA ARG A 106 -7.11 -13.34 -5.16
C ARG A 106 -6.92 -11.84 -5.33
N GLY A 107 -7.27 -11.05 -4.31
CA GLY A 107 -7.06 -9.60 -4.33
C GLY A 107 -5.58 -9.21 -4.48
N PHE A 108 -4.69 -9.94 -3.83
CA PHE A 108 -3.24 -9.75 -3.93
C PHE A 108 -2.70 -10.10 -5.33
N LEU A 109 -3.09 -11.24 -5.88
CA LEU A 109 -2.64 -11.67 -7.20
C LEU A 109 -3.18 -10.78 -8.33
N SER A 110 -4.40 -10.26 -8.17
CA SER A 110 -5.04 -9.38 -9.15
C SER A 110 -4.59 -7.91 -9.04
N ASP A 111 -3.73 -7.56 -8.07
CA ASP A 111 -3.24 -6.20 -7.89
C ASP A 111 -2.09 -5.89 -8.87
N SER A 112 -2.44 -5.70 -10.16
CA SER A 112 -1.48 -5.34 -11.21
C SER A 112 -0.89 -3.94 -11.02
N ALA A 113 -1.61 -3.02 -10.38
CA ALA A 113 -1.16 -1.67 -10.17
C ALA A 113 0.12 -1.57 -9.28
N HIS A 114 0.44 -2.63 -8.49
CA HIS A 114 1.74 -2.72 -7.84
C HIS A 114 2.89 -2.82 -8.84
N ASP A 115 2.74 -3.72 -9.82
CA ASP A 115 3.78 -3.98 -10.81
C ASP A 115 4.01 -2.76 -11.72
N ASP A 116 2.93 -1.98 -12.00
CA ASP A 116 3.02 -0.71 -12.74
C ASP A 116 3.82 0.33 -11.96
N VAL A 117 3.56 0.49 -10.67
CA VAL A 117 4.31 1.42 -9.79
C VAL A 117 5.78 1.02 -9.69
N ILE A 118 6.08 -0.26 -9.51
CA ILE A 118 7.48 -0.72 -9.45
C ILE A 118 8.18 -0.47 -10.79
N SER A 119 7.52 -0.74 -11.91
CA SER A 119 8.05 -0.49 -13.26
C SER A 119 8.33 1.00 -13.47
N TYR A 120 7.42 1.87 -13.05
CA TYR A 120 7.61 3.32 -13.06
C TYR A 120 8.83 3.74 -12.23
N LEU A 121 8.94 3.28 -10.98
CA LEU A 121 10.07 3.61 -10.11
C LEU A 121 11.41 3.09 -10.63
N VAL A 122 11.42 1.95 -11.30
CA VAL A 122 12.60 1.40 -11.98
C VAL A 122 12.97 2.26 -13.20
N ALA A 123 12.00 2.64 -14.03
CA ALA A 123 12.21 3.50 -15.18
C ALA A 123 12.76 4.89 -14.77
N CYS A 124 12.31 5.42 -13.63
CA CYS A 124 12.83 6.67 -13.05
C CYS A 124 14.20 6.50 -12.33
N GLY A 125 14.79 5.31 -12.30
CA GLY A 125 16.06 5.03 -11.63
C GLY A 125 16.00 5.08 -10.08
N ARG A 126 14.81 5.19 -9.50
CA ARG A 126 14.62 5.23 -8.04
C ARG A 126 14.76 3.86 -7.39
N LEU A 127 14.38 2.82 -8.12
CA LEU A 127 14.56 1.42 -7.74
C LEU A 127 15.34 0.66 -8.82
N LYS A 128 15.94 -0.46 -8.43
CA LYS A 128 16.50 -1.46 -9.33
C LYS A 128 15.88 -2.81 -9.00
N ARG A 129 15.56 -3.59 -10.02
CA ARG A 129 15.04 -4.95 -9.87
C ARG A 129 16.12 -5.96 -10.21
N PHE A 130 16.39 -6.88 -9.30
CA PHE A 130 17.31 -8.00 -9.48
C PHE A 130 16.56 -9.29 -9.14
N GLU A 131 16.12 -10.02 -10.14
CA GLU A 131 15.33 -11.24 -9.97
C GLU A 131 14.18 -11.05 -8.97
N THR A 132 14.35 -11.57 -7.75
CA THR A 132 13.37 -11.52 -6.66
C THR A 132 13.57 -10.35 -5.70
N GLN A 133 14.59 -9.52 -5.91
CA GLN A 133 14.94 -8.41 -5.01
C GLN A 133 14.65 -7.05 -5.65
N ILE A 134 14.16 -6.14 -4.85
CA ILE A 134 14.07 -4.71 -5.16
C ILE A 134 15.11 -4.00 -4.31
N VAL A 135 15.95 -3.22 -4.96
CA VAL A 135 17.04 -2.47 -4.32
C VAL A 135 16.85 -0.98 -4.62
N SER A 136 17.20 -0.10 -3.67
CA SER A 136 17.25 1.33 -3.94
C SER A 136 18.20 1.60 -5.10
N GLY A 137 17.76 2.41 -6.06
CA GLY A 137 18.58 2.81 -7.22
C GLY A 137 19.69 3.78 -6.83
N THR A 138 20.47 4.22 -7.81
CA THR A 138 21.49 5.28 -7.66
C THR A 138 20.86 6.60 -7.19
N SER A 139 19.59 6.84 -7.55
CA SER A 139 18.75 7.92 -7.01
C SER A 139 17.92 7.45 -5.81
N GLY A 140 18.38 6.43 -5.08
CA GLY A 140 17.66 5.83 -3.94
C GLY A 140 17.37 6.82 -2.82
N GLY A 141 18.20 7.85 -2.69
CA GLY A 141 17.92 8.99 -1.83
C GLY A 141 16.58 9.64 -2.13
N ALA A 142 16.21 9.79 -3.41
CA ALA A 142 14.95 10.42 -3.79
C ALA A 142 13.70 9.65 -3.30
N LEU A 143 13.71 8.31 -3.25
CA LEU A 143 12.62 7.54 -2.68
C LEU A 143 12.51 7.73 -1.16
N MET A 144 13.66 7.78 -0.48
CA MET A 144 13.73 8.03 0.96
C MET A 144 13.32 9.47 1.29
N GLU A 145 13.64 10.44 0.43
CA GLU A 145 13.20 11.82 0.55
C GLU A 145 11.68 11.94 0.40
N ILE A 146 11.08 11.22 -0.55
CA ILE A 146 9.61 11.13 -0.64
C ILE A 146 9.06 10.59 0.68
N ALA A 147 9.57 9.47 1.18
CA ALA A 147 9.10 8.89 2.43
C ALA A 147 9.17 9.89 3.59
N LYS A 148 10.28 10.61 3.71
CA LYS A 148 10.46 11.64 4.75
C LYS A 148 9.50 12.83 4.57
N SER A 149 9.30 13.30 3.34
CA SER A 149 8.43 14.46 3.08
C SER A 149 6.96 14.19 3.40
N ILE A 150 6.52 12.93 3.29
CA ILE A 150 5.15 12.52 3.57
C ILE A 150 4.98 11.87 4.96
N ALA A 151 6.09 11.68 5.70
CA ALA A 151 6.10 10.97 6.97
C ALA A 151 5.15 11.57 8.03
N GLU A 152 4.91 12.87 7.98
CA GLU A 152 4.04 13.57 8.93
C GLU A 152 2.73 14.06 8.28
N HIS A 153 2.56 13.84 6.96
CA HIS A 153 1.40 14.35 6.26
C HIS A 153 0.13 13.58 6.64
N GLU A 154 -0.93 14.28 7.02
CA GLU A 154 -2.20 13.70 7.51
C GLU A 154 -2.84 12.73 6.52
N LEU A 155 -2.71 12.99 5.22
CA LEU A 155 -3.24 12.12 4.18
C LEU A 155 -2.79 10.66 4.32
N PHE A 156 -1.60 10.42 4.88
CA PHE A 156 -1.02 9.08 5.05
C PHE A 156 -1.09 8.57 6.48
N ALA A 157 -1.88 9.17 7.35
CA ALA A 157 -2.00 8.75 8.75
C ALA A 157 -2.49 7.30 8.89
N SER A 158 -3.45 6.89 8.06
CA SER A 158 -3.97 5.52 8.04
C SER A 158 -2.90 4.51 7.62
N GLU A 159 -2.15 4.83 6.57
CA GLU A 159 -1.08 3.98 6.01
C GLU A 159 0.07 3.85 7.00
N ARG A 160 0.47 4.93 7.66
CA ARG A 160 1.47 4.88 8.73
C ARG A 160 1.01 3.99 9.88
N GLY A 161 -0.23 4.15 10.34
CA GLY A 161 -0.79 3.28 11.36
C GLY A 161 -0.82 1.80 10.96
N ALA A 162 -1.09 1.51 9.69
CA ALA A 162 -1.04 0.16 9.14
C ALA A 162 0.41 -0.37 9.08
N ILE A 163 1.37 0.46 8.67
CA ILE A 163 2.81 0.11 8.61
C ILE A 163 3.33 -0.23 10.01
N GLU A 164 3.01 0.55 11.03
CA GLU A 164 3.42 0.26 12.41
C GLU A 164 2.81 -1.06 12.91
N GLN A 165 1.53 -1.30 12.64
CA GLN A 165 0.92 -2.59 12.97
C GLN A 165 1.57 -3.77 12.23
N LEU A 166 1.97 -3.58 10.96
CA LEU A 166 2.67 -4.58 10.16
C LEU A 166 4.07 -4.86 10.68
N ALA A 167 4.74 -3.89 11.30
CA ALA A 167 6.05 -4.06 11.90
C ALA A 167 6.01 -5.06 13.07
N ASP A 168 4.88 -5.14 13.77
CA ASP A 168 4.66 -6.07 14.88
C ASP A 168 4.24 -7.47 14.42
N ILE A 169 3.92 -7.65 13.13
CA ILE A 169 3.48 -8.93 12.57
C ILE A 169 4.67 -9.66 11.95
N ARG A 170 4.93 -10.88 12.41
CA ARG A 170 5.98 -11.72 11.84
C ARG A 170 5.53 -12.31 10.50
N ILE A 171 5.89 -11.65 9.40
CA ILE A 171 5.69 -12.17 8.05
C ILE A 171 6.89 -13.03 7.66
N THR A 172 6.70 -14.34 7.54
CA THR A 172 7.74 -15.30 7.14
C THR A 172 7.78 -15.52 5.63
N ASN A 173 8.89 -16.07 5.12
CA ASN A 173 8.97 -16.41 3.69
C ASN A 173 7.95 -17.49 3.30
N GLU A 174 7.67 -18.43 4.19
CA GLU A 174 6.64 -19.48 3.96
C GLU A 174 5.24 -18.86 3.81
N MET A 175 4.97 -17.78 4.55
CA MET A 175 3.73 -17.01 4.36
C MET A 175 3.70 -16.35 2.99
N LEU A 176 4.85 -15.88 2.46
CA LEU A 176 4.94 -15.29 1.13
C LEU A 176 4.76 -16.32 0.01
N GLU A 177 5.29 -17.53 0.19
CA GLU A 177 5.16 -18.65 -0.77
C GLU A 177 3.73 -19.24 -0.80
N GLY A 178 3.03 -19.15 0.31
CA GLY A 178 1.62 -19.58 0.43
C GLY A 178 0.60 -18.59 -0.17
N TRP A 179 1.07 -17.41 -0.58
CA TRP A 179 0.30 -16.35 -1.23
C TRP A 179 0.51 -16.41 -2.73
#